data_ca7352f58c3a921103f00a2cf4242e0f
#
_entry.id   ca7352f58c3a921103f00a2cf4242e0f
#
_cell.length_a   1.000
_cell.length_b   1.000
_cell.length_c   1.000
_cell.angle_alpha   90.00
_cell.angle_beta   90.00
_cell.angle_gamma   90.00
#
_symmetry.space_group_name_H-M   'P 1'
#
loop_
_entity.id
_entity.type
_entity.pdbx_description
1 polymer ?
#
loop_
_entity_poly.entity_id
_entity_poly.type
_entity_poly.pdbx_seq_one_letter_code
_entity_poly.pdbx_strand_id
1 'polypeptide(L)'
;VFWNTSWFKMRPPHTTGSYIDASHPVFANCPTDDWQNLNWWELVNRAQIMNLAEFPADYQSPFQPIDTWHVSRKLGMIAEANVFGGKLLITTFDISSRLDSRLVARQLRKSILDYMLSDSFAPSITIEPSVITDLFTKHAPAVNMFTNESPDELKPKIVR
;
A
#
# COMPACT_ATOMS: atom_id res chain seq x y z
N VAL A 1 -7.67 3.78 -0.58
CA VAL A 1 -8.98 4.46 -0.59
C VAL A 1 -9.61 4.29 -1.94
N PHE A 2 -10.85 3.83 -1.93
CA PHE A 2 -11.47 3.34 -3.13
C PHE A 2 -12.61 4.24 -3.58
N TRP A 3 -12.74 4.50 -4.85
CA TRP A 3 -13.72 5.44 -5.40
C TRP A 3 -15.17 4.99 -5.18
N ASN A 4 -15.47 3.72 -5.30
CA ASN A 4 -16.84 3.22 -5.19
C ASN A 4 -17.40 3.29 -3.76
N THR A 5 -16.54 3.43 -2.74
CA THR A 5 -17.01 3.57 -1.36
C THR A 5 -17.59 4.93 -1.08
N SER A 6 -17.24 5.94 -1.88
CA SER A 6 -17.84 7.27 -1.79
C SER A 6 -19.32 7.30 -2.16
N TRP A 7 -19.75 6.36 -2.99
CA TRP A 7 -21.13 6.25 -3.48
C TRP A 7 -22.04 5.43 -2.55
N PHE A 8 -21.45 4.65 -1.64
CA PHE A 8 -22.17 3.75 -0.76
C PHE A 8 -21.89 4.08 0.70
N LYS A 9 -22.75 4.86 1.32
CA LYS A 9 -22.64 5.35 2.72
C LYS A 9 -22.30 4.30 3.76
N MET A 10 -22.63 3.04 3.51
CA MET A 10 -22.56 1.94 4.49
C MET A 10 -21.34 1.04 4.31
N ARG A 11 -20.49 1.29 3.32
CA ARG A 11 -19.35 0.42 3.05
C ARG A 11 -18.03 1.07 3.48
N PRO A 12 -17.18 0.34 4.21
CA PRO A 12 -15.86 0.85 4.56
C PRO A 12 -15.01 1.06 3.30
N PRO A 13 -14.09 2.03 3.32
CA PRO A 13 -13.11 2.21 2.25
C PRO A 13 -12.28 0.93 2.06
N HIS A 14 -12.14 0.49 0.83
CA HIS A 14 -11.28 -0.64 0.46
C HIS A 14 -10.76 -0.43 -0.97
N THR A 15 -9.68 -1.11 -1.33
CA THR A 15 -9.20 -1.12 -2.71
C THR A 15 -9.96 -2.15 -3.55
N THR A 16 -10.21 -1.88 -4.83
CA THR A 16 -10.75 -2.88 -5.78
C THR A 16 -9.67 -3.60 -6.54
N GLY A 17 -8.44 -3.11 -6.45
CA GLY A 17 -7.36 -3.74 -7.14
C GLY A 17 -6.03 -3.12 -6.77
N SER A 18 -5.01 -3.88 -6.99
CA SER A 18 -3.64 -3.43 -6.88
C SER A 18 -2.86 -4.04 -8.04
N TYR A 19 -1.98 -3.26 -8.63
CA TYR A 19 -0.94 -3.77 -9.48
C TYR A 19 0.16 -4.40 -8.61
N ILE A 20 0.66 -5.55 -9.02
CA ILE A 20 1.73 -6.28 -8.34
C ILE A 20 2.81 -6.56 -9.37
N ASP A 21 4.04 -6.21 -9.08
CA ASP A 21 5.16 -6.70 -9.88
C ASP A 21 5.51 -8.13 -9.41
N ALA A 22 4.83 -9.12 -9.98
CA ALA A 22 5.02 -10.52 -9.62
C ALA A 22 6.45 -11.01 -9.90
N SER A 23 7.21 -10.33 -10.74
CA SER A 23 8.61 -10.64 -11.03
C SER A 23 9.59 -10.13 -9.96
N HIS A 24 9.13 -9.24 -9.08
CA HIS A 24 9.98 -8.66 -8.05
C HIS A 24 10.45 -9.75 -7.06
N PRO A 25 11.75 -9.79 -6.71
CA PRO A 25 12.31 -10.84 -5.84
C PRO A 25 11.65 -10.97 -4.47
N VAL A 26 10.99 -9.92 -3.98
CA VAL A 26 10.23 -9.96 -2.72
C VAL A 26 9.12 -11.02 -2.74
N PHE A 27 8.63 -11.43 -3.91
CA PHE A 27 7.59 -12.44 -4.08
C PHE A 27 8.12 -13.83 -4.46
N ALA A 28 9.43 -14.04 -4.51
CA ALA A 28 10.03 -15.31 -4.93
C ALA A 28 9.47 -16.53 -4.17
N ASN A 29 9.18 -16.39 -2.89
CA ASN A 29 8.59 -17.42 -2.04
C ASN A 29 7.11 -17.17 -1.71
N CYS A 30 6.46 -16.23 -2.40
CA CYS A 30 5.04 -15.93 -2.30
C CYS A 30 4.47 -15.72 -3.71
N PRO A 31 4.35 -16.78 -4.53
CA PRO A 31 3.89 -16.66 -5.91
C PRO A 31 2.56 -15.93 -5.99
N THR A 32 2.47 -14.98 -6.90
CA THR A 32 1.29 -14.13 -7.10
C THR A 32 1.12 -13.82 -8.59
N ASP A 33 -0.06 -13.34 -8.94
CA ASP A 33 -0.33 -12.75 -10.25
C ASP A 33 0.12 -11.27 -10.26
N ASP A 34 0.15 -10.65 -11.44
CA ASP A 34 0.44 -9.21 -11.60
C ASP A 34 -0.68 -8.31 -11.06
N TRP A 35 -1.77 -8.90 -10.62
CA TRP A 35 -2.93 -8.23 -10.09
C TRP A 35 -3.40 -8.85 -8.78
N GLN A 36 -3.96 -8.02 -7.91
CA GLN A 36 -4.56 -8.47 -6.67
C GLN A 36 -5.70 -9.45 -6.94
N ASN A 37 -5.56 -10.67 -6.45
CA ASN A 37 -6.60 -11.67 -6.38
C ASN A 37 -7.18 -11.77 -4.95
N LEU A 38 -8.11 -12.69 -4.74
CA LEU A 38 -8.83 -12.82 -3.46
C LEU A 38 -7.92 -13.23 -2.29
N ASN A 39 -6.79 -13.88 -2.54
CA ASN A 39 -5.83 -14.24 -1.48
C ASN A 39 -5.26 -13.01 -0.76
N TRP A 40 -5.17 -11.88 -1.44
CA TRP A 40 -4.67 -10.62 -0.86
C TRP A 40 -5.71 -9.89 -0.01
N TRP A 41 -6.98 -10.30 -0.08
CA TRP A 41 -8.08 -9.57 0.56
C TRP A 41 -7.85 -9.31 2.05
N GLU A 42 -7.45 -10.32 2.82
CA GLU A 42 -7.27 -10.18 4.26
C GLU A 42 -6.12 -9.23 4.62
N LEU A 43 -5.08 -9.20 3.79
CA LEU A 43 -3.90 -8.35 3.99
C LEU A 43 -4.21 -6.88 3.62
N VAL A 44 -4.98 -6.66 2.56
CA VAL A 44 -5.23 -5.32 2.02
C VAL A 44 -6.39 -4.63 2.70
N ASN A 45 -7.44 -5.36 3.08
CA ASN A 45 -8.73 -4.81 3.49
C ASN A 45 -8.66 -3.86 4.70
N ARG A 46 -7.71 -4.05 5.62
CA ARG A 46 -7.53 -3.23 6.82
C ARG A 46 -6.17 -2.54 6.91
N ALA A 47 -5.34 -2.71 5.91
CA ALA A 47 -4.03 -2.11 5.90
C ALA A 47 -4.10 -0.61 5.62
N GLN A 48 -3.16 0.12 6.17
CA GLN A 48 -2.88 1.48 5.75
C GLN A 48 -2.09 1.45 4.44
N ILE A 49 -2.14 2.53 3.67
CA ILE A 49 -1.45 2.64 2.39
C ILE A 49 -0.47 3.79 2.48
N MET A 50 0.78 3.57 2.09
CA MET A 50 1.78 4.63 2.00
C MET A 50 1.48 5.54 0.82
N ASN A 51 1.59 6.85 1.04
CA ASN A 51 1.64 7.83 -0.04
C ASN A 51 3.12 8.05 -0.40
N LEU A 52 3.52 7.61 -1.57
CA LEU A 52 4.90 7.65 -2.06
C LEU A 52 5.18 8.89 -2.92
N ALA A 53 4.42 9.97 -2.75
CA ALA A 53 4.60 11.19 -3.56
C ALA A 53 6.01 11.81 -3.45
N GLU A 54 6.70 11.61 -2.32
CA GLU A 54 8.05 12.12 -2.09
C GLU A 54 9.17 11.13 -2.51
N PHE A 55 8.80 9.95 -2.98
CA PHE A 55 9.75 9.02 -3.61
C PHE A 55 10.06 9.50 -5.04
N PRO A 56 11.24 9.12 -5.62
CA PRO A 56 11.57 9.45 -7.00
C PRO A 56 10.42 9.14 -7.96
N ALA A 57 10.24 9.98 -8.98
CA ALA A 57 9.07 9.89 -9.87
C ALA A 57 8.96 8.54 -10.59
N ASP A 58 10.10 7.94 -10.92
CA ASP A 58 10.24 6.65 -11.60
C ASP A 58 10.19 5.44 -10.65
N TYR A 59 10.20 5.66 -9.33
CA TYR A 59 10.08 4.57 -8.37
C TYR A 59 8.71 3.90 -8.46
N GLN A 60 8.69 2.59 -8.55
CA GLN A 60 7.47 1.77 -8.52
C GLN A 60 7.50 0.84 -7.30
N SER A 61 6.42 0.85 -6.53
CA SER A 61 6.24 -0.09 -5.42
C SER A 61 5.97 -1.49 -5.96
N PRO A 62 6.58 -2.55 -5.43
CA PRO A 62 6.26 -3.92 -5.82
C PRO A 62 4.78 -4.30 -5.63
N PHE A 63 4.10 -3.63 -4.70
CA PHE A 63 2.65 -3.77 -4.50
C PHE A 63 2.00 -2.39 -4.45
N GLN A 64 1.29 -2.04 -5.51
CA GLN A 64 0.75 -0.71 -5.75
C GLN A 64 -0.78 -0.72 -5.79
N PRO A 65 -1.46 -0.29 -4.72
CA PRO A 65 -2.91 -0.09 -4.75
C PRO A 65 -3.30 0.98 -5.77
N ILE A 66 -4.39 0.73 -6.48
CA ILE A 66 -4.95 1.67 -7.44
C ILE A 66 -5.80 2.69 -6.67
N ASP A 67 -5.43 3.96 -6.78
CA ASP A 67 -6.15 5.06 -6.15
C ASP A 67 -7.43 5.43 -6.92
N THR A 68 -8.24 6.27 -6.32
CA THR A 68 -9.38 6.87 -6.99
C THR A 68 -8.92 7.74 -8.18
N TRP A 69 -9.65 7.69 -9.26
CA TRP A 69 -9.37 8.50 -10.46
C TRP A 69 -9.44 10.02 -10.24
N HIS A 70 -10.09 10.45 -9.15
CA HIS A 70 -10.18 11.89 -8.82
C HIS A 70 -8.86 12.47 -8.32
N VAL A 71 -7.96 11.64 -7.78
CA VAL A 71 -6.74 12.12 -7.12
C VAL A 71 -5.49 11.46 -7.69
N SER A 72 -5.54 10.16 -8.01
CA SER A 72 -4.43 9.40 -8.63
C SER A 72 -3.09 9.56 -7.90
N ARG A 73 -3.08 9.36 -6.56
CA ARG A 73 -1.86 9.42 -5.77
C ARG A 73 -0.94 8.24 -6.08
N LYS A 74 0.35 8.47 -5.94
CA LYS A 74 1.36 7.40 -5.98
C LYS A 74 1.30 6.62 -4.68
N LEU A 75 0.76 5.42 -4.71
CA LEU A 75 0.51 4.59 -3.54
C LEU A 75 1.41 3.36 -3.54
N GLY A 76 1.71 2.82 -2.35
CA GLY A 76 2.42 1.57 -2.19
C GLY A 76 2.12 0.89 -0.87
N MET A 77 2.30 -0.43 -0.82
CA MET A 77 2.18 -1.23 0.40
C MET A 77 3.47 -1.96 0.75
N ILE A 78 4.41 -2.04 -0.19
CA ILE A 78 5.80 -2.43 0.03
C ILE A 78 6.66 -1.34 -0.59
N ALA A 79 7.66 -0.87 0.13
CA ALA A 79 8.64 0.08 -0.38
C ALA A 79 10.04 -0.29 0.12
N GLU A 80 11.04 -0.05 -0.73
CA GLU A 80 12.44 -0.26 -0.36
C GLU A 80 13.30 0.90 -0.81
N ALA A 81 14.34 1.18 -0.05
CA ALA A 81 15.28 2.24 -0.34
C ALA A 81 16.59 2.06 0.44
N ASN A 82 17.63 2.74 -0.01
CA ASN A 82 18.83 2.97 0.79
C ASN A 82 18.60 4.21 1.67
N VAL A 83 18.87 4.09 2.97
CA VAL A 83 18.71 5.17 3.96
C VAL A 83 19.88 5.09 4.95
N PHE A 84 20.55 6.19 5.23
CA PHE A 84 21.72 6.24 6.13
C PHE A 84 22.84 5.25 5.78
N GLY A 85 23.01 4.88 4.52
CA GLY A 85 23.98 3.86 4.09
C GLY A 85 23.55 2.42 4.37
N GLY A 86 22.38 2.20 4.91
CA GLY A 86 21.74 0.89 5.08
C GLY A 86 20.62 0.65 4.08
N LYS A 87 20.13 -0.57 4.03
CA LYS A 87 18.98 -0.97 3.21
C LYS A 87 17.72 -1.06 4.09
N LEU A 88 16.64 -0.48 3.61
CA LEU A 88 15.35 -0.46 4.31
C LEU A 88 14.27 -1.07 3.42
N LEU A 89 13.43 -1.93 4.02
CA LEU A 89 12.16 -2.35 3.45
C LEU A 89 11.04 -2.00 4.44
N ILE A 90 10.01 -1.36 3.94
CA ILE A 90 8.81 -1.00 4.70
C ILE A 90 7.62 -1.74 4.09
N THR A 91 6.78 -2.30 4.93
CA THR A 91 5.48 -2.83 4.49
C THR A 91 4.38 -2.39 5.43
N THR A 92 3.20 -2.14 4.87
CA THR A 92 1.98 -1.82 5.62
C THR A 92 1.09 -3.05 5.83
N PHE A 93 1.48 -4.19 5.29
CA PHE A 93 0.80 -5.44 5.57
C PHE A 93 1.04 -5.90 7.01
N ASP A 94 -0.02 -6.31 7.69
CA ASP A 94 0.13 -7.02 8.96
C ASP A 94 0.66 -8.44 8.69
N ILE A 95 1.97 -8.58 8.74
CA ILE A 95 2.69 -9.85 8.61
C ILE A 95 3.28 -10.32 9.95
N SER A 96 2.73 -9.86 11.06
CA SER A 96 3.25 -10.15 12.40
C SER A 96 2.23 -10.80 13.32
N SER A 97 0.94 -10.46 13.21
CA SER A 97 -0.07 -10.94 14.13
C SER A 97 -0.75 -12.23 13.66
N ARG A 98 -1.07 -13.13 14.61
CA ARG A 98 -1.87 -14.36 14.41
C ARG A 98 -1.44 -15.20 13.20
N LEU A 99 -0.15 -15.38 12.99
CA LEU A 99 0.40 -16.07 11.83
C LEU A 99 0.05 -17.56 11.75
N ASP A 100 -0.33 -18.17 12.86
CA ASP A 100 -0.79 -19.56 12.95
C ASP A 100 -2.05 -19.82 12.12
N SER A 101 -2.97 -18.85 12.07
CA SER A 101 -4.25 -18.93 11.36
C SER A 101 -4.27 -18.19 10.01
N ARG A 102 -3.22 -17.44 9.66
CA ARG A 102 -3.16 -16.56 8.49
C ARG A 102 -2.10 -17.03 7.49
N LEU A 103 -2.49 -17.95 6.62
CA LEU A 103 -1.56 -18.60 5.69
C LEU A 103 -0.87 -17.62 4.75
N VAL A 104 -1.63 -16.70 4.15
CA VAL A 104 -1.08 -15.73 3.17
C VAL A 104 -0.12 -14.76 3.87
N ALA A 105 -0.48 -14.25 5.06
CA ALA A 105 0.39 -13.38 5.85
C ALA A 105 1.70 -14.09 6.23
N ARG A 106 1.62 -15.35 6.62
CA ARG A 106 2.79 -16.19 6.96
C ARG A 106 3.69 -16.42 5.75
N GLN A 107 3.09 -16.71 4.59
CA GLN A 107 3.84 -16.92 3.35
C GLN A 107 4.52 -15.64 2.88
N LEU A 108 3.80 -14.52 2.90
CA LEU A 108 4.35 -13.22 2.55
C LEU A 108 5.49 -12.82 3.49
N ARG A 109 5.30 -13.01 4.82
CA ARG A 109 6.37 -12.77 5.79
C ARG A 109 7.63 -13.57 5.47
N LYS A 110 7.46 -14.85 5.17
CA LYS A 110 8.60 -15.70 4.80
C LYS A 110 9.31 -15.14 3.57
N SER A 111 8.56 -14.80 2.52
CA SER A 111 9.11 -14.27 1.28
C SER A 111 9.88 -12.96 1.49
N ILE A 112 9.31 -12.02 2.26
CA ILE A 112 9.99 -10.76 2.60
C ILE A 112 11.28 -11.01 3.38
N LEU A 113 11.27 -11.87 4.38
CA LEU A 113 12.46 -12.15 5.18
C LEU A 113 13.54 -12.84 4.36
N ASP A 114 13.19 -13.84 3.55
CA ASP A 114 14.14 -14.53 2.66
C ASP A 114 14.75 -13.53 1.65
N TYR A 115 13.93 -12.63 1.10
CA TYR A 115 14.40 -11.57 0.21
C TYR A 115 15.40 -10.63 0.90
N MET A 116 15.06 -10.13 2.10
CA MET A 116 15.92 -9.24 2.86
C MET A 116 17.28 -9.86 3.27
N LEU A 117 17.32 -11.19 3.39
CA LEU A 117 18.53 -11.93 3.70
C LEU A 117 19.34 -12.34 2.46
N SER A 118 18.82 -12.11 1.27
CA SER A 118 19.45 -12.49 0.01
C SER A 118 20.27 -11.35 -0.60
N ASP A 119 21.17 -11.69 -1.51
CA ASP A 119 21.93 -10.72 -2.31
C ASP A 119 21.02 -9.91 -3.26
N SER A 120 19.83 -10.44 -3.56
CA SER A 120 18.85 -9.75 -4.40
C SER A 120 18.23 -8.51 -3.73
N PHE A 121 18.35 -8.39 -2.39
CA PHE A 121 17.92 -7.18 -1.69
C PHE A 121 18.90 -6.05 -1.95
N ALA A 122 18.67 -5.34 -3.04
CA ALA A 122 19.51 -4.24 -3.53
C ALA A 122 18.64 -3.05 -3.99
N PRO A 123 18.06 -2.27 -3.05
CA PRO A 123 17.24 -1.12 -3.38
C PRO A 123 17.95 -0.16 -4.34
N SER A 124 17.26 0.21 -5.43
CA SER A 124 17.84 1.04 -6.50
C SER A 124 17.85 2.54 -6.17
N ILE A 125 17.06 2.96 -5.19
CA ILE A 125 16.93 4.37 -4.81
C ILE A 125 17.54 4.66 -3.45
N THR A 126 17.96 5.89 -3.27
CA THR A 126 18.35 6.45 -1.96
C THR A 126 17.39 7.57 -1.61
N ILE A 127 16.89 7.58 -0.40
CA ILE A 127 15.98 8.62 0.09
C ILE A 127 16.49 9.20 1.41
N GLU A 128 16.06 10.44 1.66
CA GLU A 128 16.36 11.12 2.92
C GLU A 128 15.51 10.53 4.07
N PRO A 129 16.06 10.45 5.29
CA PRO A 129 15.32 9.95 6.44
C PRO A 129 14.04 10.70 6.76
N SER A 130 13.97 11.98 6.43
CA SER A 130 12.75 12.80 6.57
C SER A 130 11.59 12.24 5.77
N VAL A 131 11.83 11.70 4.57
CA VAL A 131 10.79 11.08 3.73
C VAL A 131 10.18 9.87 4.45
N ILE A 132 10.99 9.08 5.15
CA ILE A 132 10.49 7.95 5.96
C ILE A 132 9.67 8.46 7.14
N THR A 133 10.17 9.46 7.86
CA THR A 133 9.44 10.06 8.98
C THR A 133 8.07 10.59 8.54
N ASP A 134 8.03 11.22 7.39
CA ASP A 134 6.82 11.79 6.80
C ASP A 134 5.75 10.74 6.47
N LEU A 135 6.14 9.52 6.09
CA LEU A 135 5.18 8.42 5.90
C LEU A 135 4.35 8.12 7.16
N PHE A 136 4.90 8.39 8.34
CA PHE A 136 4.25 8.12 9.63
C PHE A 136 3.61 9.35 10.27
N THR A 137 4.07 10.54 9.94
CA THR A 137 3.69 11.79 10.62
C THR A 137 2.80 12.70 9.77
N LYS A 138 2.97 12.69 8.45
CA LYS A 138 2.13 13.49 7.55
C LYS A 138 0.76 12.86 7.41
N HIS A 139 -0.27 13.64 7.74
CA HIS A 139 -1.63 13.28 7.39
C HIS A 139 -1.92 13.69 5.95
N ALA A 140 -2.43 12.74 5.15
CA ALA A 140 -2.91 13.08 3.83
C ALA A 140 -4.05 14.12 3.95
N PRO A 141 -4.07 15.16 3.10
CA PRO A 141 -5.18 16.10 3.08
C PRO A 141 -6.49 15.34 2.83
N ALA A 142 -7.56 15.78 3.50
CA ALA A 142 -8.87 15.21 3.28
C ALA A 142 -9.24 15.36 1.80
N VAL A 143 -9.46 14.24 1.13
CA VAL A 143 -9.93 14.24 -0.26
C VAL A 143 -11.44 14.37 -0.24
N ASN A 144 -11.94 15.52 -0.69
CA ASN A 144 -13.37 15.65 -0.91
C ASN A 144 -13.71 14.97 -2.26
N MET A 145 -14.29 13.79 -2.19
CA MET A 145 -14.73 13.03 -3.37
C MET A 145 -16.14 13.45 -3.83
N PHE A 146 -16.74 14.40 -3.16
CA PHE A 146 -18.05 14.93 -3.50
C PHE A 146 -17.90 16.30 -4.16
N THR A 147 -18.54 16.47 -5.29
CA THR A 147 -18.67 17.76 -5.95
C THR A 147 -19.91 18.51 -5.43
N ASN A 148 -20.04 19.80 -5.76
CA ASN A 148 -21.24 20.56 -5.42
C ASN A 148 -22.52 19.95 -6.06
N GLU A 149 -22.36 19.24 -7.16
CA GLU A 149 -23.44 18.56 -7.89
C GLU A 149 -23.78 17.18 -7.30
N SER A 150 -22.94 16.65 -6.40
CA SER A 150 -23.24 15.37 -5.73
C SER A 150 -24.50 15.52 -4.88
N PRO A 151 -25.45 14.54 -4.94
CA PRO A 151 -26.64 14.56 -4.10
C PRO A 151 -26.28 14.69 -2.61
N ASP A 152 -26.99 15.55 -1.88
CA ASP A 152 -26.69 15.84 -0.46
C ASP A 152 -26.80 14.60 0.45
N GLU A 153 -27.63 13.65 0.03
CA GLU A 153 -27.79 12.37 0.76
C GLU A 153 -26.50 11.53 0.72
N LEU A 154 -25.67 11.69 -0.30
CA LEU A 154 -24.41 10.98 -0.48
C LEU A 154 -23.23 11.67 0.19
N LYS A 155 -23.36 12.96 0.49
CA LYS A 155 -22.30 13.73 1.15
C LYS A 155 -22.13 13.26 2.60
N PRO A 156 -20.90 13.17 3.13
CA PRO A 156 -20.70 12.83 4.51
C PRO A 156 -21.35 13.90 5.40
N LYS A 157 -22.22 13.49 6.31
CA LYS A 157 -22.71 14.38 7.37
C LYS A 157 -21.55 14.63 8.32
N ILE A 158 -21.07 15.86 8.37
CA ILE A 158 -20.11 16.26 9.40
C ILE A 158 -20.84 16.21 10.72
N VAL A 159 -20.61 15.18 11.51
CA VAL A 159 -21.00 15.17 12.91
C VAL A 159 -19.98 16.06 13.63
N ARG A 160 -20.43 17.24 14.03
CA ARG A 160 -19.66 18.15 14.88
C ARG A 160 -19.68 17.66 16.32
#